data_dfb2860997e6def932be88c45b7fffc6
#
_entry.id   dfb2860997e6def932be88c45b7fffc6
#
_cell.length_a   1.000
_cell.length_b   1.000
_cell.length_c   1.000
_cell.angle_alpha   90.00
_cell.angle_beta   90.00
_cell.angle_gamma   90.00
#
_symmetry.space_group_name_H-M   'P 1'
#
loop_
_entity.id
_entity.type
_entity.pdbx_description
1 polymer ?
#
loop_
_entity_poly.entity_id
_entity_poly.type
_entity_poly.pdbx_seq_one_letter_code
_entity_poly.pdbx_strand_id
1 'polypeptide(L)'
;MKRMIFIRPEAEQDMRDAYGWYETQMPGLGANFLLHVDAQLRSLQRNPSQYPIVHREVRRCLVRRFPYGIFYMVEDKRIVVLAVFHAKRNPKSWQARS
;
A
#
# COMPACT_ATOMS: atom_id res chain seq x y z
N MET A 1 -5.76 20.22 6.25
CA MET A 1 -5.65 20.12 4.80
C MET A 1 -5.17 18.73 4.41
N LYS A 2 -5.83 18.09 3.45
CA LYS A 2 -5.41 16.78 2.98
C LYS A 2 -4.12 16.86 2.20
N ARG A 3 -3.20 15.93 2.47
CA ARG A 3 -2.02 15.77 1.62
C ARG A 3 -2.41 14.99 0.37
N MET A 4 -1.74 15.28 -0.73
CA MET A 4 -1.89 14.50 -1.95
C MET A 4 -1.19 13.15 -1.78
N ILE A 5 -1.76 12.11 -2.39
CA ILE A 5 -1.12 10.80 -2.44
C ILE A 5 -0.39 10.66 -3.77
N PHE A 6 0.89 10.34 -3.70
CA PHE A 6 1.70 9.98 -4.85
C PHE A 6 2.06 8.50 -4.74
N ILE A 7 1.65 7.71 -5.71
CA ILE A 7 1.96 6.28 -5.74
C ILE A 7 3.11 6.08 -6.70
N ARG A 8 4.25 5.61 -6.19
CA ARG A 8 5.41 5.37 -7.04
C ARG A 8 5.08 4.32 -8.11
N PRO A 9 5.72 4.39 -9.29
CA PRO A 9 5.48 3.40 -10.35
C PRO A 9 5.69 1.96 -9.90
N GLU A 10 6.66 1.71 -9.03
CA GLU A 10 6.92 0.37 -8.49
C GLU A 10 5.75 -0.12 -7.65
N ALA A 11 5.14 0.77 -6.85
CA ALA A 11 3.98 0.43 -6.04
C ALA A 11 2.75 0.18 -6.91
N GLU A 12 2.59 0.95 -7.99
CA GLU A 12 1.52 0.68 -8.96
C GLU A 12 1.68 -0.70 -9.58
N GLN A 13 2.91 -1.07 -9.92
CA GLN A 13 3.19 -2.39 -10.48
C GLN A 13 2.88 -3.49 -9.46
N ASP A 14 3.22 -3.26 -8.18
CA ASP A 14 2.87 -4.20 -7.11
C ASP A 14 1.35 -4.45 -7.10
N MET A 15 0.56 -3.40 -7.24
CA MET A 15 -0.90 -3.52 -7.24
C MET A 15 -1.41 -4.25 -8.47
N ARG A 16 -0.83 -3.98 -9.65
CA ARG A 16 -1.20 -4.70 -10.87
C ARG A 16 -0.87 -6.18 -10.78
N ASP A 17 0.29 -6.52 -10.23
CA ASP A 17 0.71 -7.90 -10.06
C ASP A 17 -0.23 -8.65 -9.11
N ALA A 18 -0.56 -8.04 -7.98
CA ALA A 18 -1.48 -8.64 -7.03
C ALA A 18 -2.89 -8.79 -7.62
N TYR A 19 -3.36 -7.77 -8.32
CA TYR A 19 -4.65 -7.81 -9.02
C TYR A 19 -4.70 -9.01 -9.97
N GLY A 20 -3.68 -9.14 -10.82
CA GLY A 20 -3.65 -10.22 -11.81
C GLY A 20 -3.66 -11.59 -11.15
N TRP A 21 -2.88 -11.76 -10.08
CA TRP A 21 -2.84 -13.02 -9.35
C TRP A 21 -4.20 -13.38 -8.77
N TYR A 22 -4.87 -12.41 -8.12
CA TYR A 22 -6.19 -12.66 -7.53
C TYR A 22 -7.26 -12.94 -8.59
N GLU A 23 -7.19 -12.25 -9.73
CA GLU A 23 -8.15 -12.52 -10.82
C GLU A 23 -8.00 -13.93 -11.37
N THR A 24 -6.78 -14.48 -11.41
CA THR A 24 -6.56 -15.86 -11.85
C THR A 24 -7.11 -16.87 -10.84
N GLN A 25 -7.20 -16.49 -9.56
CA GLN A 25 -7.78 -17.37 -8.54
C GLN A 25 -9.30 -17.40 -8.62
N MET A 26 -9.93 -16.24 -8.82
CA MET A 26 -11.38 -16.15 -8.95
C MET A 26 -11.75 -14.84 -9.65
N PRO A 27 -12.58 -14.88 -10.70
CA PRO A 27 -13.04 -13.65 -11.36
C PRO A 27 -13.66 -12.68 -10.35
N GLY A 28 -13.26 -11.42 -10.42
CA GLY A 28 -13.72 -10.35 -9.53
C GLY A 28 -12.92 -10.19 -8.26
N LEU A 29 -12.08 -11.17 -7.90
CA LEU A 29 -11.31 -11.07 -6.66
C LEU A 29 -10.24 -9.99 -6.74
N GLY A 30 -9.61 -9.80 -7.90
CA GLY A 30 -8.65 -8.73 -8.09
C GLY A 30 -9.29 -7.35 -7.95
N ALA A 31 -10.50 -7.17 -8.52
CA ALA A 31 -11.23 -5.92 -8.36
C ALA A 31 -11.57 -5.67 -6.89
N ASN A 32 -11.94 -6.71 -6.16
CA ASN A 32 -12.21 -6.63 -4.72
C ASN A 32 -10.97 -6.21 -3.96
N PHE A 33 -9.81 -6.78 -4.30
CA PHE A 33 -8.54 -6.39 -3.69
C PHE A 33 -8.27 -4.91 -3.90
N LEU A 34 -8.44 -4.39 -5.11
CA LEU A 34 -8.20 -2.98 -5.39
C LEU A 34 -9.15 -2.07 -4.64
N LEU A 35 -10.42 -2.47 -4.44
CA LEU A 35 -11.35 -1.69 -3.63
C LEU A 35 -10.88 -1.58 -2.19
N HIS A 36 -10.34 -2.66 -1.62
CA HIS A 36 -9.84 -2.64 -0.25
C HIS A 36 -8.55 -1.82 -0.12
N VAL A 37 -7.68 -1.86 -1.13
CA VAL A 37 -6.49 -1.00 -1.17
C VAL A 37 -6.92 0.47 -1.23
N ASP A 38 -7.88 0.80 -2.10
CA ASP A 38 -8.37 2.17 -2.24
C ASP A 38 -8.96 2.70 -0.93
N ALA A 39 -9.74 1.87 -0.24
CA ALA A 39 -10.32 2.26 1.05
C ALA A 39 -9.23 2.60 2.08
N GLN A 40 -8.15 1.82 2.10
CA GLN A 40 -7.05 2.08 3.02
C GLN A 40 -6.23 3.30 2.60
N LEU A 41 -6.06 3.54 1.30
CA LEU A 41 -5.42 4.77 0.83
C LEU A 41 -6.18 6.01 1.29
N ARG A 42 -7.50 5.97 1.24
CA ARG A 42 -8.33 7.08 1.75
C ARG A 42 -8.18 7.25 3.25
N SER A 43 -8.12 6.14 3.99
CA SER A 43 -7.96 6.17 5.44
C SER A 43 -6.62 6.78 5.83
N LEU A 44 -5.52 6.35 5.22
CA LEU A 44 -4.20 6.88 5.54
C LEU A 44 -4.05 8.33 5.08
N GLN A 45 -4.78 8.74 4.05
CA GLN A 45 -4.78 10.14 3.61
C GLN A 45 -5.45 11.05 4.64
N ARG A 46 -6.52 10.57 5.29
CA ARG A 46 -7.22 11.34 6.32
C ARG A 46 -6.38 11.51 7.57
N ASN A 47 -5.67 10.46 7.98
CA ASN A 47 -4.85 10.49 9.20
C ASN A 47 -3.62 9.60 9.01
N PRO A 48 -2.58 10.13 8.34
CA PRO A 48 -1.42 9.31 8.01
C PRO A 48 -0.62 8.85 9.23
N SER A 49 -0.74 9.53 10.36
CA SER A 49 0.01 9.19 11.56
C SER A 49 -0.62 8.08 12.39
N GLN A 50 -1.83 7.63 12.04
CA GLN A 50 -2.51 6.57 12.81
C GLN A 50 -1.89 5.19 12.64
N TYR A 51 -1.10 4.98 11.59
CA TYR A 51 -0.49 3.68 11.32
C TYR A 51 0.95 3.65 11.78
N PRO A 52 1.45 2.48 12.22
CA PRO A 52 2.77 2.41 12.84
C PRO A 52 3.93 2.61 11.89
N ILE A 53 5.01 3.18 12.42
CA ILE A 53 6.30 3.21 11.74
C ILE A 53 6.93 1.84 11.86
N VAL A 54 7.35 1.25 10.74
CA VAL A 54 7.91 -0.12 10.71
C VAL A 54 9.38 -0.15 10.30
N HIS A 55 9.89 0.94 9.72
CA HIS A 55 11.29 1.03 9.31
C HIS A 55 11.64 2.47 8.98
N ARG A 56 12.58 3.08 9.72
CA ARG A 56 12.96 4.49 9.54
C ARG A 56 11.71 5.37 9.60
N GLU A 57 11.38 6.07 8.52
CA GLU A 57 10.18 6.90 8.44
C GLU A 57 9.02 6.21 7.73
N VAL A 58 9.20 4.94 7.35
CA VAL A 58 8.19 4.18 6.60
C VAL A 58 7.12 3.66 7.54
N ARG A 59 5.87 3.96 7.22
CA ARG A 59 4.69 3.43 7.91
C ARG A 59 4.05 2.33 7.11
N ARG A 60 3.30 1.47 7.80
CA ARG A 60 2.57 0.38 7.15
C ARG A 60 1.10 0.44 7.52
N CYS A 61 0.25 0.43 6.49
CA CYS A 61 -1.20 0.31 6.63
C CYS A 61 -1.62 -1.05 6.06
N LEU A 62 -2.18 -1.91 6.91
CA LEU A 62 -2.62 -3.24 6.46
C LEU A 62 -3.91 -3.14 5.67
N VAL A 63 -3.99 -3.90 4.58
CA VAL A 63 -5.19 -3.99 3.75
C VAL A 63 -6.17 -4.97 4.41
N ARG A 64 -7.44 -4.57 4.55
CA ARG A 64 -8.45 -5.46 5.15
C ARG A 64 -8.71 -6.64 4.24
N ARG A 65 -8.86 -7.83 4.83
CA ARG A 65 -9.24 -9.09 4.17
C ARG A 65 -8.20 -9.66 3.22
N PHE A 66 -7.10 -8.95 3.01
CA PHE A 66 -6.03 -9.41 2.14
C PHE A 66 -4.72 -9.30 2.91
N PRO A 67 -3.82 -10.28 2.78
CA PRO A 67 -2.57 -10.28 3.54
C PRO A 67 -1.52 -9.36 2.91
N TYR A 68 -1.89 -8.10 2.68
CA TYR A 68 -1.03 -7.09 2.06
C TYR A 68 -0.91 -5.88 2.96
N GLY A 69 0.22 -5.20 2.84
CA GLY A 69 0.46 -3.92 3.50
C GLY A 69 0.79 -2.84 2.49
N ILE A 70 0.33 -1.63 2.77
CA ILE A 70 0.69 -0.43 2.03
C ILE A 70 1.80 0.25 2.81
N PHE A 71 2.98 0.38 2.19
CA PHE A 71 4.14 1.00 2.82
C PHE A 71 4.31 2.40 2.27
N TYR A 72 4.34 3.40 3.15
CA TYR A 72 4.32 4.79 2.74
C TYR A 72 5.14 5.67 3.66
N MET A 73 5.52 6.85 3.17
CA MET A 73 6.16 7.90 3.95
C MET A 73 5.30 9.16 3.89
N VAL A 74 5.34 9.93 4.98
CA VAL A 74 4.61 11.21 5.05
C VAL A 74 5.61 12.33 4.83
N GLU A 75 5.37 13.14 3.80
CA GLU A 75 6.12 14.35 3.54
C GLU A 75 5.23 15.56 3.86
N ASP A 76 5.82 16.75 3.81
CA ASP A 76 5.11 17.97 4.21
C ASP A 76 3.77 18.13 3.49
N LYS A 77 3.77 17.97 2.17
CA LYS A 77 2.56 18.25 1.35
C LYS A 77 2.00 17.02 0.68
N ARG A 78 2.63 15.85 0.84
CA ARG A 78 2.18 14.64 0.15
C ARG A 78 2.51 13.39 0.95
N ILE A 79 1.81 12.33 0.60
CA ILE A 79 2.09 10.99 1.09
C ILE A 79 2.65 10.20 -0.09
N VAL A 80 3.79 9.55 0.09
CA VAL A 80 4.43 8.76 -0.96
C VAL A 80 4.25 7.29 -0.65
N VAL A 81 3.53 6.57 -1.51
CA VAL A 81 3.37 5.12 -1.39
C VAL A 81 4.55 4.45 -2.09
N LEU A 82 5.33 3.69 -1.33
CA LEU A 82 6.55 3.03 -1.78
C LEU A 82 6.28 1.64 -2.33
N ALA A 83 5.34 0.91 -1.71
CA ALA A 83 5.14 -0.49 -2.02
C ALA A 83 3.77 -0.96 -1.54
N VAL A 84 3.24 -1.97 -2.22
CA VAL A 84 2.06 -2.71 -1.78
C VAL A 84 2.45 -4.18 -1.84
N PHE A 85 2.85 -4.72 -0.69
CA PHE A 85 3.49 -6.04 -0.61
C PHE A 85 2.71 -7.00 0.26
N HIS A 86 2.74 -8.27 -0.13
CA HIS A 86 2.24 -9.36 0.69
C HIS A 86 2.99 -9.38 2.03
N ALA A 87 2.27 -9.66 3.12
CA ALA A 87 2.82 -9.64 4.47
C ALA A 87 4.00 -10.60 4.67
N LYS A 88 4.07 -11.67 3.88
CA LYS A 88 5.15 -12.65 3.96
C LYS A 88 6.34 -12.34 3.07
N ARG A 89 6.26 -11.28 2.26
CA ARG A 89 7.38 -10.91 1.40
C ARG A 89 8.54 -10.40 2.25
N ASN A 90 9.77 -10.68 1.80
CA ASN A 90 10.97 -10.27 2.51
C ASN A 90 10.95 -8.74 2.73
N PRO A 91 11.03 -8.27 4.00
CA PRO A 91 11.01 -6.85 4.30
C PRO A 91 12.11 -6.05 3.60
N LYS A 92 13.24 -6.64 3.31
CA LYS A 92 14.32 -5.95 2.59
C LYS A 92 13.87 -5.44 1.24
N SER A 93 12.88 -6.07 0.60
CA SER A 93 12.40 -5.67 -0.71
C SER A 93 11.75 -4.29 -0.70
N TRP A 94 10.94 -3.98 0.32
CA TRP A 94 10.34 -2.65 0.41
C TRP A 94 11.24 -1.66 1.15
N GLN A 95 12.08 -2.16 2.08
CA GLN A 95 13.03 -1.31 2.78
C GLN A 95 14.03 -0.68 1.82
N ALA A 96 14.42 -1.40 0.78
CA ALA A 96 15.33 -0.87 -0.23
C ALA A 96 14.73 0.28 -1.03
N ARG A 97 13.41 0.45 -0.99
CA ARG A 97 12.72 1.53 -1.70
C ARG A 97 12.63 2.82 -0.89
N SER A 98 12.98 2.78 0.38
CA SER A 98 12.89 3.96 1.25
C SER A 98 14.07 4.90 1.12
#